data_1f9700428ce79fa35aeaa8bfacebc446
#
_entry.id   1f9700428ce79fa35aeaa8bfacebc446
#
_cell.length_a   1.000
_cell.length_b   1.000
_cell.length_c   1.000
_cell.angle_alpha   90.00
_cell.angle_beta   90.00
_cell.angle_gamma   90.00
#
_symmetry.space_group_name_H-M   'P 1'
#
loop_
_entity.id
_entity.type
_entity.pdbx_description
1 polymer ?
#
loop_
_entity_poly.entity_id
_entity_poly.type
_entity_poly.pdbx_seq_one_letter_code
_entity_poly.pdbx_strand_id
1 'polypeptide(L)'
;IVDICRQVDGLPLALELAAAWTRVLTCSEIAAELAEGTELLHAVDATHPARHASLGQVFEQSWRLLTPVERAALARLAVFRGGFSAEAARAVARAPLPVLAALADKSLLRKDGTRLHLHPLVHQFAAARLGEGVERDATQAAHAAHFLGVVAQLRGTLAAGDRAALQAVDGDFENVRRAWAWAIAQADAGAAVGSAKALLDFCDHRGRFADGL
;
A
#
# COMPACT_ATOMS: atom_id res chain seq x y z
N ILE A 1 -3.47 6.11 -29.56
CA ILE A 1 -3.41 6.97 -28.35
C ILE A 1 -4.80 7.55 -28.04
N VAL A 2 -5.47 8.19 -29.00
CA VAL A 2 -6.81 8.78 -28.77
C VAL A 2 -7.81 7.73 -28.24
N ASP A 3 -7.76 6.52 -28.76
CA ASP A 3 -8.66 5.43 -28.33
C ASP A 3 -8.35 4.99 -26.89
N ILE A 4 -7.08 4.92 -26.49
CA ILE A 4 -6.68 4.66 -25.12
C ILE A 4 -7.25 5.73 -24.19
N CYS A 5 -7.07 7.03 -24.53
CA CYS A 5 -7.61 8.13 -23.73
C CYS A 5 -9.13 8.07 -23.57
N ARG A 6 -9.86 7.68 -24.61
CA ARG A 6 -11.31 7.50 -24.55
C ARG A 6 -11.72 6.33 -23.67
N GLN A 7 -11.05 5.18 -23.82
CA GLN A 7 -11.36 3.96 -23.06
C GLN A 7 -11.11 4.11 -21.56
N VAL A 8 -10.15 4.95 -21.16
CA VAL A 8 -9.86 5.24 -19.76
C VAL A 8 -10.51 6.54 -19.26
N ASP A 9 -11.46 7.12 -20.01
CA ASP A 9 -12.19 8.37 -19.67
C ASP A 9 -11.25 9.55 -19.35
N GLY A 10 -10.04 9.57 -19.89
CA GLY A 10 -9.04 10.58 -19.63
C GLY A 10 -8.55 10.63 -18.18
N LEU A 11 -8.77 9.59 -17.38
CA LEU A 11 -8.36 9.53 -15.99
C LEU A 11 -6.83 9.52 -15.86
N PRO A 12 -6.20 10.48 -15.15
CA PRO A 12 -4.74 10.61 -15.12
C PRO A 12 -4.03 9.33 -14.67
N LEU A 13 -4.48 8.71 -13.58
CA LEU A 13 -3.89 7.45 -13.09
C LEU A 13 -4.00 6.32 -14.11
N ALA A 14 -5.13 6.19 -14.79
CA ALA A 14 -5.32 5.17 -15.80
C ALA A 14 -4.41 5.39 -17.01
N LEU A 15 -4.21 6.65 -17.40
CA LEU A 15 -3.25 7.03 -18.44
C LEU A 15 -1.81 6.74 -18.03
N GLU A 16 -1.40 7.03 -16.79
CA GLU A 16 -0.08 6.70 -16.26
C GLU A 16 0.18 5.19 -16.29
N LEU A 17 -0.78 4.40 -15.85
CA LEU A 17 -0.69 2.94 -15.87
C LEU A 17 -0.63 2.40 -17.31
N ALA A 18 -1.50 2.87 -18.20
CA ALA A 18 -1.49 2.48 -19.62
C ALA A 18 -0.18 2.91 -20.32
N ALA A 19 0.36 4.08 -19.98
CA ALA A 19 1.65 4.53 -20.50
C ALA A 19 2.80 3.63 -20.05
N ALA A 20 2.78 3.09 -18.82
CA ALA A 20 3.78 2.13 -18.37
C ALA A 20 3.80 0.84 -19.21
N TRP A 21 2.68 0.44 -19.78
CA TRP A 21 2.59 -0.76 -20.66
C TRP A 21 3.29 -0.58 -22.00
N THR A 22 3.55 0.67 -22.45
CA THR A 22 4.27 0.92 -23.70
C THR A 22 5.71 0.36 -23.70
N ARG A 23 6.20 -0.07 -22.54
CA ARG A 23 7.48 -0.80 -22.42
C ARG A 23 7.44 -2.21 -23.00
N VAL A 24 6.25 -2.81 -23.09
CA VAL A 24 6.05 -4.21 -23.50
C VAL A 24 5.00 -4.37 -24.59
N LEU A 25 4.10 -3.40 -24.77
CA LEU A 25 3.00 -3.42 -25.72
C LEU A 25 3.03 -2.16 -26.60
N THR A 26 2.57 -2.30 -27.84
CA THR A 26 2.30 -1.16 -28.73
C THR A 26 1.02 -0.45 -28.31
N CYS A 27 0.84 0.83 -28.70
CA CYS A 27 -0.40 1.54 -28.44
C CYS A 27 -1.64 0.87 -29.02
N SER A 28 -1.49 0.11 -30.12
CA SER A 28 -2.59 -0.64 -30.74
C SER A 28 -3.00 -1.83 -29.88
N GLU A 29 -2.01 -2.58 -29.36
CA GLU A 29 -2.24 -3.71 -28.45
C GLU A 29 -2.87 -3.23 -27.14
N ILE A 30 -2.37 -2.12 -26.57
CA ILE A 30 -2.95 -1.51 -25.36
C ILE A 30 -4.43 -1.16 -25.58
N ALA A 31 -4.76 -0.55 -26.72
CA ALA A 31 -6.13 -0.21 -27.03
C ALA A 31 -7.02 -1.46 -27.19
N ALA A 32 -6.50 -2.54 -27.80
CA ALA A 32 -7.22 -3.80 -27.95
C ALA A 32 -7.48 -4.46 -26.57
N GLU A 33 -6.46 -4.57 -25.72
CA GLU A 33 -6.56 -5.14 -24.37
C GLU A 33 -7.57 -4.39 -23.49
N LEU A 34 -7.58 -3.06 -23.57
CA LEU A 34 -8.55 -2.25 -22.85
C LEU A 34 -9.98 -2.45 -23.38
N ALA A 35 -10.16 -2.65 -24.68
CA ALA A 35 -11.46 -2.91 -25.29
C ALA A 35 -12.02 -4.29 -24.89
N GLU A 36 -11.21 -5.36 -24.90
CA GLU A 36 -11.63 -6.71 -24.50
C GLU A 36 -12.06 -6.76 -23.04
N GLY A 37 -11.37 -6.01 -22.15
CA GLY A 37 -11.74 -5.92 -20.75
C GLY A 37 -13.11 -5.26 -20.53
N THR A 38 -13.56 -4.37 -21.42
CA THR A 38 -14.83 -3.65 -21.29
C THR A 38 -16.05 -4.58 -21.45
N GLU A 39 -15.97 -5.61 -22.28
CA GLU A 39 -17.07 -6.55 -22.51
C GLU A 39 -17.35 -7.43 -21.27
N LEU A 40 -16.32 -7.81 -20.52
CA LEU A 40 -16.45 -8.68 -19.33
C LEU A 40 -17.05 -7.98 -18.11
N LEU A 41 -16.89 -6.67 -17.97
CA LEU A 41 -17.35 -5.92 -16.78
C LEU A 41 -18.77 -5.35 -16.94
N HIS A 42 -19.27 -5.15 -18.15
CA HIS A 42 -20.68 -4.79 -18.37
C HIS A 42 -21.67 -5.87 -17.91
N ALA A 43 -21.20 -7.09 -17.70
CA ALA A 43 -22.01 -8.22 -17.23
C ALA A 43 -22.17 -8.32 -15.70
N VAL A 44 -21.41 -7.57 -14.91
CA VAL A 44 -21.29 -7.82 -13.45
C VAL A 44 -21.84 -6.70 -12.57
N ASP A 45 -21.95 -5.44 -13.01
CA ASP A 45 -22.37 -4.36 -12.09
C ASP A 45 -23.22 -3.27 -12.75
N ALA A 46 -24.54 -3.38 -12.58
CA ALA A 46 -25.54 -2.41 -13.06
C ALA A 46 -25.70 -1.17 -12.15
N THR A 47 -24.90 -1.04 -11.08
CA THR A 47 -25.12 -0.04 -10.03
C THR A 47 -24.09 1.08 -9.90
N HIS A 48 -22.97 1.03 -10.65
CA HIS A 48 -21.94 2.08 -10.59
C HIS A 48 -21.54 2.64 -11.94
N PRO A 49 -21.29 3.97 -12.03
CA PRO A 49 -21.05 4.64 -13.31
C PRO A 49 -19.77 4.15 -14.01
N ALA A 50 -19.77 4.17 -15.33
CA ALA A 50 -18.74 3.70 -16.27
C ALA A 50 -17.26 4.03 -15.90
N ARG A 51 -17.04 5.11 -15.14
CA ARG A 51 -15.71 5.54 -14.67
C ARG A 51 -14.99 4.54 -13.75
N HIS A 52 -15.72 3.77 -12.94
CA HIS A 52 -15.13 2.75 -12.08
C HIS A 52 -14.83 1.47 -12.84
N ALA A 53 -15.58 1.19 -13.88
CA ALA A 53 -15.36 0.04 -14.74
C ALA A 53 -14.03 0.17 -15.52
N SER A 54 -13.77 1.33 -16.13
CA SER A 54 -12.52 1.57 -16.88
C SER A 54 -11.25 1.50 -16.03
N LEU A 55 -11.29 2.01 -14.79
CA LEU A 55 -10.17 1.88 -13.85
C LEU A 55 -9.93 0.43 -13.40
N GLY A 56 -11.00 -0.31 -13.14
CA GLY A 56 -10.92 -1.72 -12.77
C GLY A 56 -10.20 -2.55 -13.83
N GLN A 57 -10.47 -2.29 -15.10
CA GLN A 57 -9.84 -2.94 -16.24
C GLN A 57 -8.35 -2.64 -16.33
N VAL A 58 -7.97 -1.37 -16.19
CA VAL A 58 -6.56 -0.95 -16.22
C VAL A 58 -5.79 -1.61 -15.08
N PHE A 59 -6.37 -1.72 -13.89
CA PHE A 59 -5.75 -2.42 -12.78
C PHE A 59 -5.63 -3.92 -13.03
N GLU A 60 -6.66 -4.55 -13.59
CA GLU A 60 -6.65 -5.98 -13.91
C GLU A 60 -5.57 -6.29 -14.95
N GLN A 61 -5.47 -5.49 -15.99
CA GLN A 61 -4.43 -5.65 -17.00
C GLN A 61 -3.04 -5.39 -16.43
N SER A 62 -2.86 -4.34 -15.62
CA SER A 62 -1.61 -4.10 -14.90
C SER A 62 -1.25 -5.30 -14.02
N TRP A 63 -2.22 -5.91 -13.34
CA TRP A 63 -2.04 -7.10 -12.53
C TRP A 63 -1.60 -8.31 -13.34
N ARG A 64 -2.16 -8.52 -14.54
CA ARG A 64 -1.77 -9.62 -15.46
C ARG A 64 -0.32 -9.51 -15.90
N LEU A 65 0.20 -8.30 -16.09
CA LEU A 65 1.59 -8.02 -16.47
C LEU A 65 2.58 -8.18 -15.30
N LEU A 66 2.12 -8.42 -14.07
CA LEU A 66 2.98 -8.69 -12.94
C LEU A 66 3.41 -10.15 -12.90
N THR A 67 4.66 -10.39 -12.53
CA THR A 67 5.14 -11.72 -12.15
C THR A 67 4.44 -12.21 -10.86
N PRO A 68 4.40 -13.51 -10.57
CA PRO A 68 3.83 -14.02 -9.32
C PRO A 68 4.44 -13.40 -8.06
N VAL A 69 5.75 -13.11 -8.08
CA VAL A 69 6.46 -12.45 -6.96
C VAL A 69 6.00 -11.00 -6.78
N GLU A 70 5.86 -10.25 -7.88
CA GLU A 70 5.37 -8.87 -7.85
C GLU A 70 3.91 -8.79 -7.38
N ARG A 71 3.06 -9.73 -7.84
CA ARG A 71 1.65 -9.81 -7.39
C ARG A 71 1.55 -10.05 -5.89
N ALA A 72 2.28 -11.03 -5.38
CA ALA A 72 2.29 -11.32 -3.95
C ALA A 72 2.81 -10.14 -3.13
N ALA A 73 3.88 -9.47 -3.58
CA ALA A 73 4.43 -8.30 -2.94
C ALA A 73 3.42 -7.14 -2.94
N LEU A 74 2.82 -6.81 -4.10
CA LEU A 74 1.84 -5.73 -4.22
C LEU A 74 0.62 -5.95 -3.33
N ALA A 75 0.09 -7.19 -3.28
CA ALA A 75 -1.02 -7.53 -2.41
C ALA A 75 -0.66 -7.29 -0.93
N ARG A 76 0.51 -7.76 -0.48
CA ARG A 76 0.97 -7.58 0.91
C ARG A 76 1.25 -6.10 1.24
N LEU A 77 1.73 -5.30 0.29
CA LEU A 77 1.94 -3.86 0.50
C LEU A 77 0.66 -3.11 0.85
N ALA A 78 -0.52 -3.67 0.57
CA ALA A 78 -1.80 -3.07 0.94
C ALA A 78 -2.09 -3.08 2.46
N VAL A 79 -1.26 -3.71 3.30
CA VAL A 79 -1.42 -3.60 4.76
C VAL A 79 -0.94 -2.26 5.30
N PHE A 80 -0.05 -1.56 4.59
CA PHE A 80 0.45 -0.25 5.01
C PHE A 80 -0.65 0.82 4.95
N ARG A 81 -0.54 1.81 5.83
CA ARG A 81 -1.32 3.03 5.82
C ARG A 81 -0.41 4.23 5.63
N GLY A 82 -0.70 5.04 4.62
CA GLY A 82 0.21 6.11 4.21
C GLY A 82 1.46 5.56 3.51
N GLY A 83 2.58 6.25 3.66
CA GLY A 83 3.85 5.82 3.07
C GLY A 83 4.59 4.80 3.94
N PHE A 84 5.58 4.14 3.35
CA PHE A 84 6.45 3.17 4.03
C PHE A 84 7.88 3.23 3.46
N SER A 85 8.85 2.76 4.23
CA SER A 85 10.24 2.63 3.79
C SER A 85 10.47 1.34 3.01
N ALA A 86 11.55 1.27 2.23
CA ALA A 86 11.95 0.03 1.56
C ALA A 86 12.30 -1.08 2.58
N GLU A 87 12.78 -0.71 3.77
CA GLU A 87 13.04 -1.65 4.85
C GLU A 87 11.75 -2.27 5.38
N ALA A 88 10.74 -1.44 5.69
CA ALA A 88 9.42 -1.89 6.09
C ALA A 88 8.78 -2.80 5.03
N ALA A 89 8.85 -2.42 3.74
CA ALA A 89 8.35 -3.23 2.64
C ALA A 89 9.01 -4.61 2.58
N ARG A 90 10.32 -4.68 2.81
CA ARG A 90 11.05 -5.95 2.86
C ARG A 90 10.63 -6.80 4.06
N ALA A 91 10.55 -6.19 5.24
CA ALA A 91 10.23 -6.89 6.49
C ALA A 91 8.78 -7.43 6.49
N VAL A 92 7.83 -6.64 6.03
CA VAL A 92 6.39 -6.92 6.12
C VAL A 92 5.87 -7.63 4.87
N ALA A 93 6.13 -7.06 3.69
CA ALA A 93 5.58 -7.55 2.42
C ALA A 93 6.51 -8.52 1.69
N ARG A 94 7.71 -8.81 2.23
CA ARG A 94 8.75 -9.62 1.58
C ARG A 94 9.09 -9.08 0.18
N ALA A 95 9.08 -7.75 0.04
CA ALA A 95 9.31 -7.05 -1.21
C ALA A 95 10.76 -6.51 -1.24
N PRO A 96 11.72 -7.21 -1.87
CA PRO A 96 13.08 -6.72 -2.00
C PRO A 96 13.15 -5.56 -2.99
N LEU A 97 14.24 -4.79 -2.94
CA LEU A 97 14.42 -3.59 -3.75
C LEU A 97 14.16 -3.78 -5.26
N PRO A 98 14.59 -4.88 -5.92
CA PRO A 98 14.27 -5.11 -7.33
C PRO A 98 12.77 -5.20 -7.61
N VAL A 99 12.00 -5.83 -6.71
CA VAL A 99 10.54 -5.93 -6.84
C VAL A 99 9.89 -4.56 -6.65
N LEU A 100 10.35 -3.76 -5.67
CA LEU A 100 9.86 -2.40 -5.46
C LEU A 100 10.16 -1.51 -6.68
N ALA A 101 11.36 -1.62 -7.27
CA ALA A 101 11.73 -0.91 -8.48
C ALA A 101 10.83 -1.31 -9.66
N ALA A 102 10.59 -2.61 -9.86
CA ALA A 102 9.72 -3.10 -10.93
C ALA A 102 8.26 -2.62 -10.77
N LEU A 103 7.74 -2.55 -9.53
CA LEU A 103 6.42 -2.00 -9.25
C LEU A 103 6.36 -0.48 -9.50
N ALA A 104 7.43 0.26 -9.15
CA ALA A 104 7.54 1.68 -9.43
C ALA A 104 7.63 1.96 -10.95
N ASP A 105 8.41 1.17 -11.67
CA ASP A 105 8.52 1.23 -13.14
C ASP A 105 7.17 1.00 -13.84
N LYS A 106 6.27 0.24 -13.22
CA LYS A 106 4.90 -0.02 -13.70
C LYS A 106 3.87 0.98 -13.14
N SER A 107 4.32 2.08 -12.55
CA SER A 107 3.49 3.14 -11.95
C SER A 107 2.53 2.66 -10.84
N LEU A 108 2.79 1.48 -10.26
CA LEU A 108 2.01 0.93 -9.15
C LEU A 108 2.51 1.40 -7.78
N LEU A 109 3.77 1.86 -7.71
CA LEU A 109 4.37 2.51 -6.56
C LEU A 109 4.89 3.89 -6.93
N ARG A 110 4.69 4.85 -6.07
CA ARG A 110 5.26 6.20 -6.20
C ARG A 110 6.30 6.40 -5.10
N LYS A 111 7.43 7.01 -5.46
CA LYS A 111 8.45 7.44 -4.51
C LYS A 111 8.26 8.92 -4.19
N ASP A 112 8.25 9.26 -2.91
CA ASP A 112 8.27 10.62 -2.41
C ASP A 112 9.38 10.74 -1.35
N GLY A 113 10.44 11.48 -1.68
CA GLY A 113 11.65 11.52 -0.87
C GLY A 113 12.23 10.11 -0.65
N THR A 114 12.27 9.67 0.59
CA THR A 114 12.74 8.32 1.00
C THR A 114 11.61 7.31 1.16
N ARG A 115 10.35 7.72 0.98
CA ARG A 115 9.18 6.89 1.22
C ARG A 115 8.54 6.41 -0.08
N LEU A 116 7.90 5.26 0.02
CA LEU A 116 7.12 4.65 -1.05
C LEU A 116 5.64 4.75 -0.70
N HIS A 117 4.81 4.98 -1.70
CA HIS A 117 3.37 5.15 -1.55
C HIS A 117 2.62 4.35 -2.61
N LEU A 118 1.51 3.74 -2.21
CA LEU A 118 0.49 3.26 -3.13
C LEU A 118 -0.53 4.37 -3.36
N HIS A 119 -0.93 4.58 -4.61
CA HIS A 119 -2.10 5.41 -4.87
C HIS A 119 -3.33 4.79 -4.19
N PRO A 120 -4.27 5.56 -3.61
CA PRO A 120 -5.43 5.02 -2.88
C PRO A 120 -6.21 3.93 -3.65
N LEU A 121 -6.41 4.10 -4.96
CA LEU A 121 -7.10 3.11 -5.79
C LEU A 121 -6.26 1.85 -6.02
N VAL A 122 -4.93 1.97 -6.21
CA VAL A 122 -4.02 0.82 -6.27
C VAL A 122 -4.02 0.08 -4.93
N HIS A 123 -4.02 0.81 -3.82
CA HIS A 123 -4.09 0.24 -2.49
C HIS A 123 -5.39 -0.57 -2.30
N GLN A 124 -6.54 0.00 -2.68
CA GLN A 124 -7.85 -0.67 -2.59
C GLN A 124 -7.87 -1.96 -3.42
N PHE A 125 -7.40 -1.89 -4.67
CA PHE A 125 -7.29 -3.05 -5.56
C PHE A 125 -6.37 -4.12 -4.99
N ALA A 126 -5.18 -3.74 -4.50
CA ALA A 126 -4.21 -4.67 -3.90
C ALA A 126 -4.76 -5.31 -2.60
N ALA A 127 -5.49 -4.55 -1.78
CA ALA A 127 -6.14 -5.06 -0.58
C ALA A 127 -7.20 -6.12 -0.90
N ALA A 128 -7.99 -5.92 -1.97
CA ALA A 128 -8.93 -6.93 -2.45
C ALA A 128 -8.23 -8.20 -2.93
N ARG A 129 -7.03 -8.09 -3.51
CA ARG A 129 -6.21 -9.23 -3.94
C ARG A 129 -5.54 -9.97 -2.79
N LEU A 130 -5.19 -9.29 -1.71
CA LEU A 130 -4.72 -9.96 -0.49
C LEU A 130 -5.84 -10.82 0.13
N GLY A 131 -7.10 -10.39 -0.06
CA GLY A 131 -8.27 -11.12 0.41
C GLY A 131 -8.32 -11.22 1.94
N GLU A 132 -8.96 -12.29 2.41
CA GLU A 132 -9.04 -12.70 3.81
C GLU A 132 -8.33 -14.03 4.00
N GLY A 133 -7.95 -14.36 5.25
CA GLY A 133 -7.35 -15.63 5.62
C GLY A 133 -5.88 -15.56 5.99
N VAL A 134 -5.24 -16.71 6.04
CA VAL A 134 -3.92 -16.93 6.66
C VAL A 134 -2.82 -15.96 6.13
N GLU A 135 -2.81 -15.67 4.85
CA GLU A 135 -1.79 -14.79 4.28
C GLU A 135 -1.97 -13.34 4.71
N ARG A 136 -3.21 -12.86 4.77
CA ARG A 136 -3.53 -11.53 5.29
C ARG A 136 -3.15 -11.42 6.77
N ASP A 137 -3.53 -12.42 7.56
CA ASP A 137 -3.26 -12.42 9.00
C ASP A 137 -1.75 -12.47 9.27
N ALA A 138 -1.02 -13.31 8.56
CA ALA A 138 0.44 -13.36 8.65
C ALA A 138 1.11 -12.04 8.26
N THR A 139 0.58 -11.37 7.22
CA THR A 139 1.10 -10.07 6.78
C THR A 139 0.78 -8.97 7.79
N GLN A 140 -0.41 -8.97 8.38
CA GLN A 140 -0.78 -8.04 9.45
C GLN A 140 0.04 -8.28 10.72
N ALA A 141 0.30 -9.54 11.09
CA ALA A 141 1.18 -9.87 12.19
C ALA A 141 2.61 -9.35 11.96
N ALA A 142 3.15 -9.55 10.76
CA ALA A 142 4.47 -9.02 10.39
C ALA A 142 4.50 -7.49 10.43
N HIS A 143 3.42 -6.83 9.97
CA HIS A 143 3.27 -5.38 10.05
C HIS A 143 3.26 -4.89 11.50
N ALA A 144 2.49 -5.51 12.36
CA ALA A 144 2.43 -5.17 13.78
C ALA A 144 3.79 -5.37 14.47
N ALA A 145 4.41 -6.53 14.27
CA ALA A 145 5.73 -6.83 14.84
C ALA A 145 6.80 -5.82 14.39
N HIS A 146 6.81 -5.42 13.11
CA HIS A 146 7.76 -4.44 12.60
C HIS A 146 7.58 -3.07 13.26
N PHE A 147 6.39 -2.47 13.19
CA PHE A 147 6.17 -1.10 13.65
C PHE A 147 6.20 -0.97 15.17
N LEU A 148 5.63 -1.92 15.91
CA LEU A 148 5.71 -1.91 17.38
C LEU A 148 7.13 -2.20 17.86
N GLY A 149 7.88 -3.05 17.14
CA GLY A 149 9.30 -3.29 17.38
C GLY A 149 10.15 -2.04 17.21
N VAL A 150 9.93 -1.26 16.14
CA VAL A 150 10.61 0.03 15.90
C VAL A 150 10.32 1.01 17.03
N VAL A 151 9.06 1.15 17.42
CA VAL A 151 8.67 2.04 18.53
C VAL A 151 9.31 1.60 19.86
N ALA A 152 9.32 0.29 20.15
CA ALA A 152 9.94 -0.24 21.36
C ALA A 152 11.46 0.01 21.40
N GLN A 153 12.15 -0.09 20.26
CA GLN A 153 13.58 0.23 20.13
C GLN A 153 13.87 1.72 20.37
N LEU A 154 12.98 2.61 19.97
CA LEU A 154 13.10 4.05 20.16
C LEU A 154 12.69 4.54 21.56
N ARG A 155 12.30 3.66 22.48
CA ARG A 155 11.75 4.02 23.79
C ARG A 155 12.60 5.04 24.56
N GLY A 156 13.92 4.83 24.64
CA GLY A 156 14.81 5.72 25.38
C GLY A 156 14.92 7.12 24.74
N THR A 157 15.02 7.18 23.41
CA THR A 157 15.14 8.44 22.66
C THR A 157 13.79 9.19 22.62
N LEU A 158 12.66 8.47 22.54
CA LEU A 158 11.32 9.08 22.63
C LEU A 158 11.07 9.69 24.00
N ALA A 159 11.43 8.98 25.09
CA ALA A 159 11.33 9.50 26.44
C ALA A 159 12.18 10.77 26.66
N ALA A 160 13.33 10.86 25.98
CA ALA A 160 14.20 12.04 26.01
C ALA A 160 13.73 13.18 25.07
N GLY A 161 12.66 13.00 24.31
CA GLY A 161 12.17 13.99 23.34
C GLY A 161 13.08 14.19 22.13
N ASP A 162 13.86 13.16 21.76
CA ASP A 162 14.78 13.25 20.62
C ASP A 162 14.03 13.55 19.32
N ARG A 163 14.46 14.61 18.64
CA ARG A 163 13.77 15.10 17.44
C ARG A 163 13.76 14.08 16.29
N ALA A 164 14.84 13.34 16.11
CA ALA A 164 14.92 12.37 15.01
C ALA A 164 14.03 11.16 15.29
N ALA A 165 13.98 10.68 16.53
CA ALA A 165 13.08 9.61 16.95
C ALA A 165 11.60 10.03 16.80
N LEU A 166 11.25 11.25 17.23
CA LEU A 166 9.91 11.80 17.07
C LEU A 166 9.51 11.91 15.58
N GLN A 167 10.41 12.40 14.71
CA GLN A 167 10.14 12.48 13.28
C GLN A 167 9.99 11.10 12.61
N ALA A 168 10.77 10.11 13.03
CA ALA A 168 10.66 8.75 12.53
C ALA A 168 9.26 8.16 12.82
N VAL A 169 8.77 8.31 14.07
CA VAL A 169 7.43 7.84 14.45
C VAL A 169 6.34 8.64 13.76
N ASP A 170 6.48 9.99 13.63
CA ASP A 170 5.53 10.82 12.88
C ASP A 170 5.34 10.33 11.45
N GLY A 171 6.43 10.02 10.76
CA GLY A 171 6.38 9.52 9.39
C GLY A 171 5.62 8.19 9.24
N ASP A 172 5.66 7.35 10.27
CA ASP A 172 5.03 6.04 10.30
C ASP A 172 3.78 5.96 11.20
N PHE A 173 3.28 7.09 11.69
CA PHE A 173 2.25 7.12 12.72
C PHE A 173 1.00 6.31 12.36
N GLU A 174 0.50 6.41 11.14
CA GLU A 174 -0.69 5.65 10.70
C GLU A 174 -0.42 4.13 10.66
N ASN A 175 0.80 3.72 10.31
CA ASN A 175 1.20 2.32 10.38
C ASN A 175 1.32 1.86 11.84
N VAL A 176 1.90 2.68 12.71
CA VAL A 176 2.02 2.39 14.15
C VAL A 176 0.64 2.26 14.79
N ARG A 177 -0.28 3.19 14.52
CA ARG A 177 -1.66 3.15 15.01
C ARG A 177 -2.40 1.89 14.57
N ARG A 178 -2.24 1.52 13.30
CA ARG A 178 -2.83 0.28 12.77
C ARG A 178 -2.22 -0.97 13.40
N ALA A 179 -0.91 -0.99 13.58
CA ALA A 179 -0.19 -2.09 14.23
C ALA A 179 -0.67 -2.29 15.68
N TRP A 180 -0.84 -1.19 16.41
CA TRP A 180 -1.37 -1.16 17.77
C TRP A 180 -2.79 -1.70 17.85
N ALA A 181 -3.69 -1.18 17.02
CA ALA A 181 -5.09 -1.63 16.98
C ALA A 181 -5.19 -3.13 16.66
N TRP A 182 -4.35 -3.64 15.76
CA TRP A 182 -4.32 -5.06 15.43
C TRP A 182 -3.82 -5.90 16.61
N ALA A 183 -2.73 -5.51 17.29
CA ALA A 183 -2.19 -6.23 18.44
C ALA A 183 -3.23 -6.34 19.57
N ILE A 184 -3.97 -5.27 19.85
CA ILE A 184 -5.07 -5.29 20.83
C ILE A 184 -6.16 -6.25 20.40
N ALA A 185 -6.58 -6.21 19.12
CA ALA A 185 -7.63 -7.10 18.60
C ALA A 185 -7.24 -8.58 18.66
N GLN A 186 -5.94 -8.91 18.56
CA GLN A 186 -5.41 -10.25 18.70
C GLN A 186 -5.10 -10.66 20.15
N ALA A 187 -5.37 -9.79 21.12
CA ALA A 187 -4.99 -9.97 22.52
C ALA A 187 -3.47 -10.23 22.71
N ASP A 188 -2.63 -9.71 21.81
CA ASP A 188 -1.16 -9.77 21.94
C ASP A 188 -0.69 -8.71 22.96
N ALA A 189 -0.87 -9.05 24.23
CA ALA A 189 -0.47 -8.19 25.33
C ALA A 189 1.04 -7.92 25.34
N GLY A 190 1.88 -8.82 24.84
CA GLY A 190 3.33 -8.65 24.81
C GLY A 190 3.77 -7.51 23.92
N ALA A 191 3.32 -7.49 22.68
CA ALA A 191 3.63 -6.44 21.72
C ALA A 191 3.02 -5.09 22.13
N ALA A 192 1.77 -5.10 22.62
CA ALA A 192 1.08 -3.91 23.08
C ALA A 192 1.81 -3.28 24.29
N VAL A 193 2.05 -4.04 25.37
CA VAL A 193 2.71 -3.54 26.58
C VAL A 193 4.15 -3.08 26.30
N GLY A 194 4.90 -3.81 25.45
CA GLY A 194 6.29 -3.47 25.10
C GLY A 194 6.44 -2.09 24.46
N SER A 195 5.46 -1.65 23.67
CA SER A 195 5.46 -0.37 22.94
C SER A 195 4.63 0.74 23.63
N ALA A 196 3.74 0.40 24.57
CA ALA A 196 2.79 1.33 25.18
C ALA A 196 3.43 2.61 25.73
N LYS A 197 4.48 2.45 26.58
CA LYS A 197 5.13 3.60 27.18
C LYS A 197 5.80 4.50 26.14
N ALA A 198 6.46 3.92 25.15
CA ALA A 198 7.09 4.70 24.09
C ALA A 198 6.09 5.49 23.24
N LEU A 199 4.91 4.91 22.99
CA LEU A 199 3.81 5.60 22.31
C LEU A 199 3.22 6.72 23.15
N LEU A 200 3.06 6.53 24.46
CA LEU A 200 2.63 7.58 25.38
C LEU A 200 3.63 8.74 25.39
N ASP A 201 4.94 8.44 25.54
CA ASP A 201 5.98 9.47 25.51
C ASP A 201 5.98 10.24 24.17
N PHE A 202 5.76 9.54 23.04
CA PHE A 202 5.59 10.18 21.73
C PHE A 202 4.35 11.10 21.69
N CYS A 203 3.20 10.63 22.15
CA CYS A 203 1.96 11.43 22.19
C CYS A 203 2.09 12.67 23.07
N ASP A 204 2.77 12.55 24.21
CA ASP A 204 3.07 13.68 25.11
C ASP A 204 3.88 14.76 24.39
N HIS A 205 4.96 14.38 23.73
CA HIS A 205 5.82 15.33 23.01
C HIS A 205 5.17 15.96 21.79
N ARG A 206 4.17 15.30 21.18
CA ARG A 206 3.46 15.76 19.97
C ARG A 206 2.08 16.35 20.23
N GLY A 207 1.58 16.30 21.48
CA GLY A 207 0.25 16.77 21.83
C GLY A 207 -0.87 15.98 21.15
N ARG A 208 -0.65 14.70 20.81
CA ARG A 208 -1.59 13.85 20.06
C ARG A 208 -2.49 12.99 20.95
N PHE A 209 -3.00 13.56 22.04
CA PHE A 209 -3.88 12.84 22.98
C PHE A 209 -5.25 12.50 22.41
N ALA A 210 -5.74 13.28 21.44
CA ALA A 210 -7.06 13.09 20.83
C ALA A 210 -7.07 12.03 19.71
N ASP A 211 -5.90 11.61 19.22
CA ASP A 211 -5.80 10.67 18.08
C ASP A 211 -6.07 9.22 18.51
N GLY A 212 -6.42 8.98 19.78
CA GLY A 212 -6.93 7.74 20.34
C GLY A 212 -6.01 6.54 20.09
N LEU A 213 -5.15 6.27 21.04
CA LEU A 213 -4.58 4.93 21.24
C LEU A 213 -5.57 4.05 21.97
#